data_4a927ffbdab1fbd71af9d4e4423b1710
#
_entry.id   4a927ffbdab1fbd71af9d4e4423b1710
#
_cell.length_a   1.000
_cell.length_b   1.000
_cell.length_c   1.000
_cell.angle_alpha   90.00
_cell.angle_beta   90.00
_cell.angle_gamma   90.00
#
_symmetry.space_group_name_H-M   'P 1'
#
loop_
_entity.id
_entity.type
_entity.pdbx_description
1 polymer ?
#
loop_
_entity_poly.entity_id
_entity_poly.type
_entity_poly.pdbx_seq_one_letter_code
_entity_poly.pdbx_strand_id
1 'polypeptide(L)'
;MATKRVVLSDVAQMAGLSKATVSRYLNNSIVLPQQTVERIEHAINTLGYRANSLARRLSMGGSETIGLVLPDIANPFFAELADAAEEAASEHKYSLVLCVTRNNLEKECQFIRWLDTRQVDGLLFTTNRPDNGQLCLELKGQRHVVLIDEDVPGCDVPKVFSDNVHGGELATQALIDAGHQHIAFVGGPDELMSVRERHQGYRQALVKSGISYDPALVLYGDYDRGFGRLALETLLALPTPPSAIFAASDYLALGLLDGVRANGLSVPDSLSLVGFDDAIYSDLITPRLSTIRQSARELGRTAVETLVKLLNDDENVSRVSRIPVELISRDSVAHWRAKP
;
A
#
# COMPACT_ATOMS: atom_id res chain seq x y z
N MET A 1 42.27 -21.14 4.22
CA MET A 1 41.72 -22.38 3.59
C MET A 1 40.23 -22.20 3.41
N ALA A 2 39.72 -22.20 2.17
CA ALA A 2 38.29 -22.11 1.92
C ALA A 2 37.64 -23.42 2.40
N THR A 3 36.80 -23.36 3.40
CA THR A 3 35.99 -24.51 3.87
C THR A 3 35.10 -24.96 2.73
N LYS A 4 35.32 -26.18 2.24
CA LYS A 4 34.52 -26.78 1.18
C LYS A 4 33.06 -26.84 1.62
N ARG A 5 32.19 -26.11 0.93
CA ARG A 5 30.75 -26.06 1.26
C ARG A 5 30.17 -27.44 1.07
N VAL A 6 29.54 -27.98 2.13
CA VAL A 6 28.86 -29.31 2.07
C VAL A 6 27.69 -29.19 1.07
N VAL A 7 27.60 -30.19 0.18
CA VAL A 7 26.59 -30.26 -0.87
C VAL A 7 25.67 -31.47 -0.69
N LEU A 8 24.55 -31.51 -1.39
CA LEU A 8 23.55 -32.56 -1.26
C LEU A 8 24.11 -33.97 -1.55
N SER A 9 25.12 -34.07 -2.42
CA SER A 9 25.80 -35.35 -2.68
C SER A 9 26.53 -35.89 -1.47
N ASP A 10 27.08 -35.05 -0.62
CA ASP A 10 27.80 -35.49 0.57
C ASP A 10 26.81 -36.07 1.61
N VAL A 11 25.62 -35.45 1.76
CA VAL A 11 24.53 -35.99 2.58
C VAL A 11 24.05 -37.35 2.06
N ALA A 12 23.83 -37.45 0.75
CA ALA A 12 23.39 -38.67 0.12
C ALA A 12 24.42 -39.84 0.30
N GLN A 13 25.69 -39.51 0.16
CA GLN A 13 26.78 -40.45 0.37
C GLN A 13 26.84 -40.94 1.83
N MET A 14 26.76 -40.02 2.80
CA MET A 14 26.77 -40.34 4.24
C MET A 14 25.52 -41.14 4.65
N ALA A 15 24.35 -40.80 4.13
CA ALA A 15 23.10 -41.51 4.39
C ALA A 15 23.02 -42.86 3.64
N GLY A 16 23.95 -43.19 2.71
CA GLY A 16 23.92 -44.40 1.87
C GLY A 16 22.69 -44.45 0.95
N LEU A 17 22.32 -43.32 0.36
CA LEU A 17 21.14 -43.14 -0.49
C LEU A 17 21.48 -42.42 -1.80
N SER A 18 20.57 -42.50 -2.76
CA SER A 18 20.72 -41.69 -3.98
C SER A 18 20.48 -40.19 -3.70
N LYS A 19 21.17 -39.31 -4.44
CA LYS A 19 20.93 -37.87 -4.39
C LYS A 19 19.47 -37.52 -4.68
N ALA A 20 18.81 -38.25 -5.57
CA ALA A 20 17.40 -38.09 -5.90
C ALA A 20 16.48 -38.41 -4.70
N THR A 21 16.77 -39.46 -3.94
CA THR A 21 15.99 -39.85 -2.75
C THR A 21 16.09 -38.77 -1.67
N VAL A 22 17.32 -38.32 -1.37
CA VAL A 22 17.54 -37.26 -0.38
C VAL A 22 16.89 -35.94 -0.82
N SER A 23 16.99 -35.59 -2.11
CA SER A 23 16.33 -34.38 -2.66
C SER A 23 14.82 -34.48 -2.52
N ARG A 24 14.18 -35.59 -2.86
CA ARG A 24 12.73 -35.78 -2.72
C ARG A 24 12.27 -35.73 -1.26
N TYR A 25 13.05 -36.27 -0.33
CA TYR A 25 12.78 -36.21 1.10
C TYR A 25 12.81 -34.76 1.60
N LEU A 26 13.87 -34.00 1.28
CA LEU A 26 14.02 -32.60 1.67
C LEU A 26 12.94 -31.70 1.08
N ASN A 27 12.37 -32.08 -0.06
CA ASN A 27 11.28 -31.35 -0.72
C ASN A 27 9.88 -31.88 -0.33
N ASN A 28 9.78 -32.77 0.69
CA ASN A 28 8.53 -33.40 1.13
C ASN A 28 7.74 -34.08 -0.01
N SER A 29 8.42 -34.51 -1.08
CA SER A 29 7.81 -35.14 -2.26
C SER A 29 7.82 -36.66 -2.22
N ILE A 30 8.28 -37.25 -1.12
CA ILE A 30 8.27 -38.71 -0.85
C ILE A 30 8.14 -38.98 0.64
N VAL A 31 7.34 -39.96 0.98
CA VAL A 31 7.31 -40.55 2.33
C VAL A 31 8.27 -41.73 2.39
N LEU A 32 9.19 -41.71 3.34
CA LEU A 32 10.20 -42.74 3.53
C LEU A 32 9.97 -43.50 4.84
N PRO A 33 10.44 -44.78 4.93
CA PRO A 33 10.46 -45.50 6.20
C PRO A 33 11.26 -44.74 7.25
N GLN A 34 10.82 -44.79 8.54
CA GLN A 34 11.39 -44.06 9.67
C GLN A 34 12.91 -44.21 9.77
N GLN A 35 13.41 -45.44 9.61
CA GLN A 35 14.84 -45.73 9.66
C GLN A 35 15.66 -45.02 8.56
N THR A 36 15.04 -44.80 7.39
CA THR A 36 15.67 -44.05 6.27
C THR A 36 15.69 -42.55 6.56
N VAL A 37 14.60 -42.01 7.17
CA VAL A 37 14.53 -40.64 7.62
C VAL A 37 15.62 -40.36 8.64
N GLU A 38 15.76 -41.19 9.67
CA GLU A 38 16.80 -41.05 10.70
C GLU A 38 18.21 -40.98 10.14
N ARG A 39 18.50 -41.79 9.11
CA ARG A 39 19.81 -41.78 8.42
C ARG A 39 20.06 -40.49 7.68
N ILE A 40 19.04 -39.92 7.05
CA ILE A 40 19.16 -38.64 6.34
C ILE A 40 19.37 -37.52 7.35
N GLU A 41 18.57 -37.48 8.40
CA GLU A 41 18.67 -36.43 9.45
C GLU A 41 20.00 -36.48 10.21
N HIS A 42 20.48 -37.68 10.51
CA HIS A 42 21.80 -37.86 11.09
C HIS A 42 22.91 -37.29 10.17
N ALA A 43 22.84 -37.61 8.87
CA ALA A 43 23.82 -37.10 7.90
C ALA A 43 23.77 -35.55 7.77
N ILE A 44 22.58 -34.97 7.74
CA ILE A 44 22.37 -33.49 7.71
C ILE A 44 23.00 -32.84 8.93
N ASN A 45 22.70 -33.36 10.12
CA ASN A 45 23.19 -32.79 11.39
C ASN A 45 24.70 -32.95 11.52
N THR A 46 25.26 -34.13 11.17
CA THR A 46 26.69 -34.39 11.26
C THR A 46 27.52 -33.53 10.32
N LEU A 47 27.03 -33.34 9.11
CA LEU A 47 27.73 -32.54 8.10
C LEU A 47 27.44 -31.01 8.24
N GLY A 48 26.47 -30.60 9.06
CA GLY A 48 26.00 -29.24 9.12
C GLY A 48 25.40 -28.77 7.80
N TYR A 49 24.81 -29.70 7.03
CA TYR A 49 24.25 -29.39 5.73
C TYR A 49 23.07 -28.44 5.88
N ARG A 50 23.10 -27.34 5.17
CA ARG A 50 21.95 -26.47 4.99
C ARG A 50 21.48 -26.57 3.54
N ALA A 51 20.23 -26.95 3.36
CA ALA A 51 19.63 -27.00 2.04
C ALA A 51 19.85 -25.66 1.32
N ASN A 52 20.40 -25.70 0.13
CA ASN A 52 20.53 -24.50 -0.69
C ASN A 52 19.14 -24.11 -1.19
N SER A 53 18.58 -23.02 -0.64
CA SER A 53 17.28 -22.51 -1.04
C SER A 53 17.19 -22.25 -2.55
N LEU A 54 18.28 -21.79 -3.16
CA LEU A 54 18.35 -21.59 -4.61
C LEU A 54 18.22 -22.91 -5.40
N ALA A 55 18.87 -23.99 -4.93
CA ALA A 55 18.76 -25.29 -5.58
C ALA A 55 17.37 -25.92 -5.37
N ARG A 56 16.73 -25.67 -4.21
CA ARG A 56 15.36 -26.09 -3.92
C ARG A 56 14.38 -25.33 -4.82
N ARG A 57 14.51 -24.02 -4.90
CA ARG A 57 13.72 -23.15 -5.79
C ARG A 57 13.77 -23.60 -7.25
N LEU A 58 14.97 -23.88 -7.77
CA LEU A 58 15.17 -24.39 -9.12
C LEU A 58 14.47 -25.74 -9.35
N SER A 59 14.37 -26.60 -8.33
CA SER A 59 13.72 -27.91 -8.44
C SER A 59 12.20 -27.87 -8.27
N MET A 60 11.67 -26.88 -7.55
CA MET A 60 10.24 -26.69 -7.27
C MET A 60 9.56 -25.71 -8.23
N GLY A 61 10.33 -24.96 -9.01
CA GLY A 61 9.81 -24.04 -10.03
C GLY A 61 9.34 -22.68 -9.49
N GLY A 62 9.47 -22.41 -8.17
CA GLY A 62 9.08 -21.14 -7.53
C GLY A 62 10.14 -20.59 -6.58
N SER A 63 10.05 -19.29 -6.27
CA SER A 63 10.96 -18.58 -5.35
C SER A 63 10.48 -18.61 -3.90
N GLU A 64 9.23 -19.01 -3.64
CA GLU A 64 8.54 -18.88 -2.35
C GLU A 64 8.64 -17.42 -1.82
N THR A 65 8.59 -16.44 -2.74
CA THR A 65 8.81 -15.03 -2.44
C THR A 65 7.80 -14.18 -3.19
N ILE A 66 7.20 -13.23 -2.49
CA ILE A 66 6.33 -12.19 -3.03
C ILE A 66 7.07 -10.85 -2.93
N GLY A 67 7.04 -10.05 -3.98
CA GLY A 67 7.51 -8.67 -3.96
C GLY A 67 6.38 -7.72 -3.62
N LEU A 68 6.62 -6.79 -2.68
CA LEU A 68 5.74 -5.66 -2.41
C LEU A 68 6.42 -4.38 -2.89
N VAL A 69 5.89 -3.82 -3.98
CA VAL A 69 6.40 -2.59 -4.59
C VAL A 69 5.66 -1.40 -4.00
N LEU A 70 6.41 -0.50 -3.38
CA LEU A 70 5.90 0.68 -2.67
C LEU A 70 6.61 1.95 -3.15
N PRO A 71 5.91 3.09 -3.21
CA PRO A 71 6.51 4.38 -3.55
C PRO A 71 7.43 4.89 -2.43
N ASP A 72 7.02 4.75 -1.18
CA ASP A 72 7.75 5.24 0.00
C ASP A 72 7.44 4.38 1.22
N ILE A 73 8.45 4.10 2.04
CA ILE A 73 8.31 3.36 3.31
C ILE A 73 8.29 4.30 4.52
N ALA A 74 8.64 5.56 4.34
CA ALA A 74 8.59 6.55 5.43
C ALA A 74 7.16 7.04 5.71
N ASN A 75 6.23 6.87 4.77
CA ASN A 75 4.81 7.12 5.02
C ASN A 75 4.24 5.95 5.84
N PRO A 76 3.67 6.22 7.05
CA PRO A 76 3.14 5.18 7.94
C PRO A 76 2.06 4.29 7.31
N PHE A 77 1.25 4.81 6.39
CA PHE A 77 0.28 4.01 5.65
C PHE A 77 0.93 2.84 4.91
N PHE A 78 2.02 3.09 4.18
CA PHE A 78 2.73 2.02 3.47
C PHE A 78 3.50 1.09 4.41
N ALA A 79 3.94 1.57 5.57
CA ALA A 79 4.58 0.73 6.57
C ALA A 79 3.58 -0.26 7.19
N GLU A 80 2.36 0.20 7.51
CA GLU A 80 1.28 -0.65 8.03
C GLU A 80 0.78 -1.64 6.98
N LEU A 81 0.66 -1.20 5.72
CA LEU A 81 0.35 -2.07 4.59
C LEU A 81 1.38 -3.19 4.44
N ALA A 82 2.68 -2.85 4.56
CA ALA A 82 3.77 -3.81 4.44
C ALA A 82 3.78 -4.83 5.58
N ASP A 83 3.51 -4.40 6.82
CA ASP A 83 3.40 -5.26 7.99
C ASP A 83 2.28 -6.29 7.80
N ALA A 84 1.09 -5.84 7.40
CA ALA A 84 -0.05 -6.71 7.18
C ALA A 84 0.14 -7.66 5.97
N ALA A 85 0.80 -7.19 4.91
CA ALA A 85 1.13 -8.03 3.77
C ALA A 85 2.18 -9.10 4.12
N GLU A 86 3.16 -8.78 4.99
CA GLU A 86 4.14 -9.73 5.48
C GLU A 86 3.49 -10.82 6.34
N GLU A 87 2.65 -10.42 7.30
CA GLU A 87 1.90 -11.36 8.14
C GLU A 87 1.09 -12.35 7.29
N ALA A 88 0.31 -11.84 6.32
CA ALA A 88 -0.50 -12.66 5.45
C ALA A 88 0.34 -13.55 4.51
N ALA A 89 1.44 -13.04 3.96
CA ALA A 89 2.35 -13.83 3.12
C ALA A 89 2.99 -14.98 3.91
N SER A 90 3.40 -14.72 5.15
CA SER A 90 3.98 -15.71 6.07
C SER A 90 3.00 -16.83 6.41
N GLU A 91 1.70 -16.54 6.64
CA GLU A 91 0.63 -17.54 6.82
C GLU A 91 0.55 -18.51 5.63
N HIS A 92 0.80 -18.01 4.42
CA HIS A 92 0.82 -18.79 3.17
C HIS A 92 2.21 -19.33 2.81
N LYS A 93 3.20 -19.22 3.71
CA LYS A 93 4.60 -19.72 3.54
C LYS A 93 5.39 -18.99 2.46
N TYR A 94 5.02 -17.77 2.14
CA TYR A 94 5.81 -16.88 1.29
C TYR A 94 6.64 -15.92 2.14
N SER A 95 7.84 -15.62 1.67
CA SER A 95 8.64 -14.50 2.18
C SER A 95 8.26 -13.23 1.44
N LEU A 96 8.14 -12.10 2.14
CA LEU A 96 7.90 -10.80 1.51
C LEU A 96 9.21 -10.04 1.31
N VAL A 97 9.41 -9.47 0.11
CA VAL A 97 10.53 -8.57 -0.20
C VAL A 97 9.99 -7.19 -0.51
N LEU A 98 10.44 -6.19 0.27
CA LEU A 98 10.08 -4.79 0.03
C LEU A 98 10.90 -4.20 -1.10
N CYS A 99 10.21 -3.58 -2.05
CA CYS A 99 10.75 -2.97 -3.26
C CYS A 99 10.38 -1.47 -3.28
N VAL A 100 11.23 -0.61 -2.74
CA VAL A 100 10.93 0.82 -2.62
C VAL A 100 11.39 1.57 -3.86
N THR A 101 10.43 2.17 -4.58
CA THR A 101 10.67 2.84 -5.87
C THR A 101 11.06 4.30 -5.74
N ARG A 102 10.59 5.01 -4.71
CA ARG A 102 10.71 6.47 -4.55
C ARG A 102 10.15 7.22 -5.76
N ASN A 103 8.99 6.78 -6.25
CA ASN A 103 8.31 7.32 -7.44
C ASN A 103 9.19 7.32 -8.71
N ASN A 104 10.15 6.39 -8.81
CA ASN A 104 11.03 6.26 -9.96
C ASN A 104 10.50 5.17 -10.90
N LEU A 105 10.08 5.57 -12.11
CA LEU A 105 9.52 4.69 -13.13
C LEU A 105 10.45 3.54 -13.52
N GLU A 106 11.76 3.81 -13.65
CA GLU A 106 12.73 2.78 -14.05
C GLU A 106 12.79 1.65 -13.02
N LYS A 107 12.74 2.01 -11.71
CA LYS A 107 12.68 1.02 -10.62
C LYS A 107 11.36 0.27 -10.63
N GLU A 108 10.23 0.95 -10.85
CA GLU A 108 8.92 0.30 -10.98
C GLU A 108 8.95 -0.76 -12.07
N CYS A 109 9.41 -0.41 -13.27
CA CYS A 109 9.58 -1.35 -14.38
C CYS A 109 10.59 -2.47 -14.04
N GLN A 110 11.70 -2.15 -13.37
CA GLN A 110 12.69 -3.15 -12.95
C GLN A 110 12.07 -4.20 -12.03
N PHE A 111 11.26 -3.80 -11.04
CA PHE A 111 10.64 -4.74 -10.12
C PHE A 111 9.57 -5.59 -10.81
N ILE A 112 8.81 -5.04 -11.78
CA ILE A 112 7.88 -5.84 -12.58
C ILE A 112 8.62 -6.96 -13.32
N ARG A 113 9.79 -6.68 -13.90
CA ARG A 113 10.63 -7.67 -14.61
C ARG A 113 11.21 -8.77 -13.70
N TRP A 114 11.13 -8.62 -12.37
CA TRP A 114 11.49 -9.71 -11.45
C TRP A 114 10.61 -10.93 -11.60
N LEU A 115 9.39 -10.77 -12.07
CA LEU A 115 8.51 -11.89 -12.45
C LEU A 115 9.11 -12.70 -13.60
N ASP A 116 9.59 -12.05 -14.66
CA ASP A 116 10.16 -12.71 -15.84
C ASP A 116 11.43 -13.50 -15.47
N THR A 117 12.22 -12.96 -14.55
CA THR A 117 13.48 -13.56 -14.07
C THR A 117 13.27 -14.51 -12.88
N ARG A 118 12.02 -14.71 -12.43
CA ARG A 118 11.64 -15.57 -11.29
C ARG A 118 12.38 -15.23 -9.99
N GLN A 119 12.68 -13.96 -9.79
CA GLN A 119 13.20 -13.49 -8.52
C GLN A 119 12.11 -13.46 -7.45
N VAL A 120 10.87 -13.25 -7.89
CA VAL A 120 9.65 -13.38 -7.10
C VAL A 120 8.62 -14.21 -7.87
N ASP A 121 7.69 -14.84 -7.17
CA ASP A 121 6.60 -15.62 -7.78
C ASP A 121 5.40 -14.73 -8.12
N GLY A 122 5.24 -13.61 -7.41
CA GLY A 122 4.18 -12.66 -7.63
C GLY A 122 4.53 -11.28 -7.07
N LEU A 123 3.78 -10.27 -7.50
CA LEU A 123 3.93 -8.88 -7.07
C LEU A 123 2.63 -8.31 -6.53
N LEU A 124 2.74 -7.64 -5.41
CA LEU A 124 1.82 -6.64 -4.91
C LEU A 124 2.39 -5.28 -5.33
N PHE A 125 1.63 -4.48 -6.06
CA PHE A 125 2.18 -3.29 -6.72
C PHE A 125 1.33 -2.06 -6.42
N THR A 126 1.98 -1.00 -5.92
CA THR A 126 1.40 0.32 -5.78
C THR A 126 2.35 1.41 -6.31
N THR A 127 1.78 2.52 -6.77
CA THR A 127 2.50 3.69 -7.28
C THR A 127 1.82 4.96 -6.76
N ASN A 128 2.57 6.05 -6.62
CA ASN A 128 2.04 7.39 -6.29
C ASN A 128 2.36 8.39 -7.40
N ARG A 129 2.62 7.92 -8.59
CA ARG A 129 2.84 8.79 -9.74
C ARG A 129 1.90 8.43 -10.88
N PRO A 130 1.49 9.42 -11.68
CA PRO A 130 0.71 9.18 -12.89
C PRO A 130 1.47 8.26 -13.86
N ASP A 131 0.75 7.28 -14.46
CA ASP A 131 1.33 6.45 -15.51
C ASP A 131 1.21 7.14 -16.88
N ASN A 132 2.31 7.15 -17.63
CA ASN A 132 2.36 7.60 -19.01
C ASN A 132 2.09 6.49 -20.03
N GLY A 133 1.57 5.36 -19.58
CA GLY A 133 1.31 4.15 -20.38
C GLY A 133 2.44 3.11 -20.33
N GLN A 134 3.59 3.44 -19.75
CA GLN A 134 4.75 2.52 -19.68
C GLN A 134 4.54 1.42 -18.66
N LEU A 135 3.99 1.71 -17.47
CA LEU A 135 3.66 0.67 -16.47
C LEU A 135 2.63 -0.30 -17.00
N CYS A 136 1.60 0.22 -17.69
CA CYS A 136 0.60 -0.62 -18.33
C CYS A 136 1.23 -1.57 -19.36
N LEU A 137 2.23 -1.12 -20.13
CA LEU A 137 2.95 -1.98 -21.08
C LEU A 137 3.78 -3.06 -20.39
N GLU A 138 4.50 -2.73 -19.32
CA GLU A 138 5.30 -3.70 -18.53
C GLU A 138 4.41 -4.72 -17.79
N LEU A 139 3.23 -4.30 -17.34
CA LEU A 139 2.26 -5.19 -16.66
C LEU A 139 1.47 -6.06 -17.65
N LYS A 140 1.52 -5.74 -18.95
CA LYS A 140 0.75 -6.49 -19.96
C LYS A 140 1.22 -7.95 -20.04
N GLY A 141 0.28 -8.86 -19.82
CA GLY A 141 0.54 -10.29 -19.87
C GLY A 141 1.10 -10.88 -18.56
N GLN A 142 1.39 -10.06 -17.56
CA GLN A 142 1.74 -10.52 -16.23
C GLN A 142 0.49 -11.10 -15.54
N ARG A 143 0.61 -12.33 -15.00
CA ARG A 143 -0.51 -13.04 -14.38
C ARG A 143 -0.54 -12.95 -12.86
N HIS A 144 0.63 -12.80 -12.25
CA HIS A 144 0.81 -12.86 -10.80
C HIS A 144 1.10 -11.46 -10.25
N VAL A 145 0.22 -10.51 -10.57
CA VAL A 145 0.28 -9.14 -10.06
C VAL A 145 -1.08 -8.75 -9.50
N VAL A 146 -1.07 -8.05 -8.38
CA VAL A 146 -2.24 -7.38 -7.79
C VAL A 146 -1.88 -5.91 -7.58
N LEU A 147 -2.69 -5.00 -8.14
CA LEU A 147 -2.56 -3.57 -7.84
C LEU A 147 -3.20 -3.27 -6.49
N ILE A 148 -2.54 -2.45 -5.68
CA ILE A 148 -3.04 -2.03 -4.37
C ILE A 148 -3.07 -0.51 -4.32
N ASP A 149 -4.11 0.05 -3.70
CA ASP A 149 -4.25 1.47 -3.36
C ASP A 149 -4.40 2.38 -4.57
N GLU A 150 -3.61 2.20 -5.63
CA GLU A 150 -3.65 3.03 -6.84
C GLU A 150 -3.81 2.18 -8.10
N ASP A 151 -4.50 2.74 -9.09
CA ASP A 151 -4.73 2.09 -10.39
C ASP A 151 -3.64 2.45 -11.40
N VAL A 152 -3.33 1.46 -12.26
CA VAL A 152 -2.59 1.69 -13.51
C VAL A 152 -3.61 1.54 -14.66
N PRO A 153 -4.04 2.64 -15.28
CA PRO A 153 -5.11 2.60 -16.27
C PRO A 153 -4.82 1.65 -17.44
N GLY A 154 -5.82 0.88 -17.84
CA GLY A 154 -5.71 -0.07 -18.95
C GLY A 154 -5.12 -1.43 -18.60
N CYS A 155 -4.65 -1.66 -17.36
CA CYS A 155 -4.15 -2.95 -16.92
C CYS A 155 -5.28 -3.90 -16.52
N ASP A 156 -5.22 -5.13 -17.05
CA ASP A 156 -6.18 -6.21 -16.76
C ASP A 156 -5.61 -7.19 -15.72
N VAL A 157 -5.30 -6.66 -14.53
CA VAL A 157 -4.87 -7.43 -13.36
C VAL A 157 -5.82 -7.16 -12.19
N PRO A 158 -5.94 -8.07 -11.21
CA PRO A 158 -6.74 -7.84 -10.00
C PRO A 158 -6.29 -6.60 -9.23
N LYS A 159 -7.25 -5.95 -8.58
CA LYS A 159 -7.07 -4.65 -7.93
C LYS A 159 -7.73 -4.65 -6.55
N VAL A 160 -7.05 -4.09 -5.56
CA VAL A 160 -7.56 -3.92 -4.21
C VAL A 160 -7.41 -2.46 -3.79
N PHE A 161 -8.52 -1.77 -3.62
CA PHE A 161 -8.57 -0.33 -3.36
C PHE A 161 -9.42 -0.03 -2.13
N SER A 162 -9.20 1.11 -1.50
CA SER A 162 -10.15 1.69 -0.55
C SER A 162 -11.37 2.25 -1.28
N ASP A 163 -12.51 2.37 -0.60
CA ASP A 163 -13.67 3.09 -1.13
C ASP A 163 -13.44 4.60 -1.01
N ASN A 164 -12.59 5.10 -1.92
CA ASN A 164 -12.15 6.49 -1.92
C ASN A 164 -13.27 7.49 -2.17
N VAL A 165 -14.29 7.13 -2.98
CA VAL A 165 -15.45 8.01 -3.24
C VAL A 165 -16.24 8.19 -1.95
N HIS A 166 -16.56 7.10 -1.28
CA HIS A 166 -17.28 7.16 -0.01
C HIS A 166 -16.48 7.89 1.07
N GLY A 167 -15.16 7.65 1.15
CA GLY A 167 -14.29 8.36 2.09
C GLY A 167 -14.26 9.88 1.86
N GLY A 168 -14.17 10.31 0.59
CA GLY A 168 -14.26 11.73 0.24
C GLY A 168 -15.61 12.36 0.58
N GLU A 169 -16.70 11.58 0.42
CA GLU A 169 -18.04 12.00 0.83
C GLU A 169 -18.13 12.14 2.36
N LEU A 170 -17.67 11.14 3.13
CA LEU A 170 -17.67 11.19 4.60
C LEU A 170 -16.85 12.37 5.16
N ALA A 171 -15.64 12.60 4.63
CA ALA A 171 -14.76 13.68 5.07
C ALA A 171 -15.43 15.06 4.86
N THR A 172 -16.02 15.24 3.69
CA THR A 172 -16.67 16.51 3.34
C THR A 172 -17.98 16.70 4.10
N GLN A 173 -18.76 15.63 4.27
CA GLN A 173 -20.00 15.67 5.03
C GLN A 173 -19.76 16.04 6.49
N ALA A 174 -18.68 15.54 7.11
CA ALA A 174 -18.31 15.91 8.49
C ALA A 174 -18.06 17.41 8.65
N LEU A 175 -17.45 18.06 7.65
CA LEU A 175 -17.26 19.50 7.64
C LEU A 175 -18.60 20.26 7.41
N ILE A 176 -19.45 19.76 6.55
CA ILE A 176 -20.78 20.32 6.29
C ILE A 176 -21.66 20.24 7.55
N ASP A 177 -21.67 19.10 8.23
CA ASP A 177 -22.43 18.86 9.47
C ASP A 177 -21.93 19.79 10.62
N ALA A 178 -20.66 20.19 10.58
CA ALA A 178 -20.10 21.21 11.46
C ALA A 178 -20.45 22.65 11.02
N GLY A 179 -21.25 22.83 9.98
CA GLY A 179 -21.77 24.14 9.52
C GLY A 179 -20.87 24.85 8.51
N HIS A 180 -19.80 24.24 8.03
CA HIS A 180 -18.95 24.84 7.01
C HIS A 180 -19.62 24.80 5.64
N GLN A 181 -19.58 25.92 4.91
CA GLN A 181 -20.07 26.05 3.54
C GLN A 181 -18.97 26.41 2.54
N HIS A 182 -17.85 26.95 3.02
CA HIS A 182 -16.70 27.30 2.20
C HIS A 182 -15.55 26.34 2.53
N ILE A 183 -15.55 25.21 1.85
CA ILE A 183 -14.71 24.04 2.13
C ILE A 183 -13.74 23.86 0.97
N ALA A 184 -12.44 23.82 1.23
CA ALA A 184 -11.43 23.50 0.23
C ALA A 184 -11.11 22.01 0.17
N PHE A 185 -10.67 21.55 -1.00
CA PHE A 185 -10.05 20.24 -1.22
C PHE A 185 -8.58 20.42 -1.59
N VAL A 186 -7.69 19.70 -0.90
CA VAL A 186 -6.26 19.66 -1.20
C VAL A 186 -5.86 18.23 -1.49
N GLY A 187 -5.55 17.92 -2.75
CA GLY A 187 -5.23 16.58 -3.26
C GLY A 187 -3.80 16.42 -3.71
N GLY A 188 -3.40 15.17 -3.91
CA GLY A 188 -2.18 14.78 -4.64
C GLY A 188 -2.31 15.05 -6.15
N PRO A 189 -1.47 14.42 -7.01
CA PRO A 189 -1.59 14.54 -8.46
C PRO A 189 -2.98 14.13 -8.96
N ASP A 190 -3.62 14.97 -9.76
CA ASP A 190 -5.02 14.82 -10.19
C ASP A 190 -5.24 13.66 -11.18
N GLU A 191 -4.17 13.12 -11.77
CA GLU A 191 -4.22 11.95 -12.61
C GLU A 191 -4.34 10.63 -11.82
N LEU A 192 -4.04 10.64 -10.52
CA LEU A 192 -4.17 9.45 -9.67
C LEU A 192 -5.65 9.11 -9.44
N MET A 193 -5.97 7.81 -9.49
CA MET A 193 -7.33 7.32 -9.30
C MET A 193 -7.84 7.67 -7.88
N SER A 194 -7.01 7.44 -6.85
CA SER A 194 -7.36 7.74 -5.47
C SER A 194 -7.72 9.21 -5.25
N VAL A 195 -6.96 10.14 -5.86
CA VAL A 195 -7.22 11.59 -5.79
C VAL A 195 -8.54 11.94 -6.48
N ARG A 196 -8.75 11.44 -7.70
CA ARG A 196 -10.01 11.68 -8.44
C ARG A 196 -11.23 11.17 -7.70
N GLU A 197 -11.13 9.98 -7.11
CA GLU A 197 -12.25 9.39 -6.38
C GLU A 197 -12.54 10.15 -5.07
N ARG A 198 -11.52 10.55 -4.30
CA ARG A 198 -11.68 11.39 -3.10
C ARG A 198 -12.29 12.76 -3.46
N HIS A 199 -11.81 13.39 -4.54
CA HIS A 199 -12.40 14.62 -5.07
C HIS A 199 -13.84 14.41 -5.58
N GLN A 200 -14.13 13.28 -6.21
CA GLN A 200 -15.50 12.96 -6.61
C GLN A 200 -16.43 12.89 -5.39
N GLY A 201 -16.03 12.23 -4.32
CA GLY A 201 -16.78 12.17 -3.06
C GLY A 201 -17.00 13.55 -2.45
N TYR A 202 -15.96 14.39 -2.42
CA TYR A 202 -16.06 15.78 -2.00
C TYR A 202 -17.14 16.55 -2.79
N ARG A 203 -17.10 16.46 -4.14
CA ARG A 203 -18.13 17.11 -4.98
C ARG A 203 -19.52 16.58 -4.73
N GLN A 204 -19.68 15.26 -4.55
CA GLN A 204 -20.98 14.66 -4.28
C GLN A 204 -21.59 15.16 -2.98
N ALA A 205 -20.79 15.29 -1.90
CA ALA A 205 -21.25 15.82 -0.62
C ALA A 205 -21.71 17.28 -0.73
N LEU A 206 -20.93 18.13 -1.43
CA LEU A 206 -21.33 19.52 -1.68
C LEU A 206 -22.67 19.62 -2.42
N VAL A 207 -22.81 18.87 -3.52
CA VAL A 207 -24.04 18.86 -4.34
C VAL A 207 -25.26 18.37 -3.53
N LYS A 208 -25.11 17.28 -2.78
CA LYS A 208 -26.20 16.75 -1.93
C LYS A 208 -26.65 17.76 -0.87
N SER A 209 -25.73 18.60 -0.40
CA SER A 209 -26.00 19.63 0.62
C SER A 209 -26.37 21.00 0.05
N GLY A 210 -26.50 21.14 -1.28
CA GLY A 210 -26.85 22.39 -1.94
C GLY A 210 -25.76 23.45 -1.90
N ILE A 211 -24.50 23.06 -1.64
CA ILE A 211 -23.34 23.95 -1.62
C ILE A 211 -22.73 24.02 -3.03
N SER A 212 -22.51 25.24 -3.51
CA SER A 212 -21.91 25.44 -4.83
C SER A 212 -20.45 25.00 -4.86
N TYR A 213 -20.07 24.23 -5.88
CA TYR A 213 -18.68 23.88 -6.14
C TYR A 213 -17.91 25.09 -6.67
N ASP A 214 -16.79 25.42 -6.04
CA ASP A 214 -15.88 26.47 -6.48
C ASP A 214 -14.51 25.85 -6.84
N PRO A 215 -14.10 25.87 -8.12
CA PRO A 215 -12.80 25.34 -8.52
C PRO A 215 -11.60 26.07 -7.91
N ALA A 216 -11.75 27.31 -7.43
CA ALA A 216 -10.69 28.05 -6.75
C ALA A 216 -10.32 27.44 -5.38
N LEU A 217 -11.21 26.64 -4.80
CA LEU A 217 -11.01 25.93 -3.55
C LEU A 217 -10.39 24.53 -3.73
N VAL A 218 -10.02 24.13 -4.95
CA VAL A 218 -9.50 22.81 -5.26
C VAL A 218 -8.05 22.92 -5.74
N LEU A 219 -7.13 22.35 -4.97
CA LEU A 219 -5.70 22.41 -5.27
C LEU A 219 -5.13 21.00 -5.39
N TYR A 220 -4.28 20.81 -6.38
CA TYR A 220 -3.57 19.57 -6.64
C TYR A 220 -2.06 19.79 -6.68
N GLY A 221 -1.29 18.82 -6.20
CA GLY A 221 0.17 18.85 -6.22
C GLY A 221 0.77 17.55 -5.71
N ASP A 222 2.02 17.56 -5.28
CA ASP A 222 2.66 16.36 -4.77
C ASP A 222 2.09 15.93 -3.41
N TYR A 223 2.14 14.61 -3.13
CA TYR A 223 1.79 14.08 -1.82
C TYR A 223 2.91 14.34 -0.80
N ASP A 224 3.18 15.62 -0.50
CA ASP A 224 4.20 15.99 0.48
C ASP A 224 3.78 17.16 1.37
N ARG A 225 4.53 17.36 2.48
CA ARG A 225 4.30 18.45 3.43
C ARG A 225 4.56 19.83 2.84
N GLY A 226 5.49 19.91 1.87
CA GLY A 226 5.82 21.17 1.20
C GLY A 226 4.64 21.69 0.41
N PHE A 227 4.00 20.84 -0.36
CA PHE A 227 2.78 21.20 -1.09
C PHE A 227 1.63 21.53 -0.13
N GLY A 228 1.42 20.75 0.95
CA GLY A 228 0.39 21.07 1.94
C GLY A 228 0.53 22.50 2.51
N ARG A 229 1.77 22.94 2.81
CA ARG A 229 2.05 24.30 3.25
C ARG A 229 1.76 25.33 2.16
N LEU A 230 2.23 25.12 0.94
CA LEU A 230 1.99 26.00 -0.21
C LEU A 230 0.49 26.13 -0.51
N ALA A 231 -0.25 25.03 -0.44
CA ALA A 231 -1.69 25.00 -0.64
C ALA A 231 -2.42 25.90 0.37
N LEU A 232 -2.02 25.86 1.65
CA LEU A 232 -2.61 26.77 2.64
C LEU A 232 -2.33 28.22 2.30
N GLU A 233 -1.09 28.59 1.97
CA GLU A 233 -0.72 29.96 1.59
C GLU A 233 -1.58 30.44 0.41
N THR A 234 -1.79 29.57 -0.58
CA THR A 234 -2.63 29.85 -1.76
C THR A 234 -4.09 30.08 -1.35
N LEU A 235 -4.65 29.23 -0.49
CA LEU A 235 -6.03 29.32 -0.03
C LEU A 235 -6.27 30.58 0.83
N LEU A 236 -5.31 30.94 1.67
CA LEU A 236 -5.40 32.15 2.50
C LEU A 236 -5.32 33.45 1.68
N ALA A 237 -4.71 33.42 0.49
CA ALA A 237 -4.63 34.55 -0.43
C ALA A 237 -5.91 34.82 -1.23
N LEU A 238 -6.90 33.92 -1.16
CA LEU A 238 -8.19 34.09 -1.84
C LEU A 238 -8.95 35.28 -1.24
N PRO A 239 -9.78 35.97 -2.03
CA PRO A 239 -10.65 37.05 -1.53
C PRO A 239 -11.55 36.61 -0.36
N THR A 240 -11.98 35.35 -0.40
CA THR A 240 -12.73 34.67 0.67
C THR A 240 -12.03 33.37 0.98
N PRO A 241 -11.17 33.30 1.99
CA PRO A 241 -10.50 32.05 2.38
C PRO A 241 -11.49 30.99 2.86
N PRO A 242 -11.19 29.68 2.69
CA PRO A 242 -12.06 28.63 3.19
C PRO A 242 -12.08 28.59 4.71
N SER A 243 -13.21 28.16 5.28
CA SER A 243 -13.36 27.94 6.71
C SER A 243 -13.00 26.51 7.13
N ALA A 244 -12.86 25.61 6.15
CA ALA A 244 -12.48 24.22 6.38
C ALA A 244 -11.74 23.64 5.17
N ILE A 245 -10.91 22.63 5.40
CA ILE A 245 -10.17 21.93 4.36
C ILE A 245 -10.36 20.41 4.54
N PHE A 246 -10.65 19.73 3.44
CA PHE A 246 -10.44 18.31 3.31
C PHE A 246 -9.10 18.06 2.60
N ALA A 247 -8.15 17.52 3.33
CA ALA A 247 -6.84 17.08 2.82
C ALA A 247 -6.94 15.62 2.38
N ALA A 248 -6.59 15.32 1.14
CA ALA A 248 -6.70 13.98 0.57
C ALA A 248 -5.68 12.95 1.14
N SER A 249 -4.83 13.37 2.09
CA SER A 249 -4.04 12.47 2.94
C SER A 249 -3.64 13.16 4.24
N ASP A 250 -3.37 12.38 5.28
CA ASP A 250 -2.86 12.89 6.55
C ASP A 250 -1.46 13.52 6.38
N TYR A 251 -0.69 13.06 5.40
CA TYR A 251 0.62 13.64 5.12
C TYR A 251 0.53 15.06 4.54
N LEU A 252 -0.47 15.33 3.69
CA LEU A 252 -0.81 16.69 3.26
C LEU A 252 -1.33 17.53 4.42
N ALA A 253 -2.17 16.93 5.29
CA ALA A 253 -2.71 17.61 6.47
C ALA A 253 -1.60 18.10 7.41
N LEU A 254 -0.49 17.37 7.57
CA LEU A 254 0.67 17.84 8.34
C LEU A 254 1.27 19.11 7.75
N GLY A 255 1.37 19.19 6.42
CA GLY A 255 1.84 20.41 5.74
C GLY A 255 0.91 21.60 5.93
N LEU A 256 -0.40 21.38 5.84
CA LEU A 256 -1.42 22.38 6.13
C LEU A 256 -1.33 22.88 7.59
N LEU A 257 -1.16 21.98 8.56
CA LEU A 257 -0.99 22.32 9.97
C LEU A 257 0.29 23.15 10.22
N ASP A 258 1.39 22.81 9.55
CA ASP A 258 2.61 23.62 9.60
C ASP A 258 2.36 25.04 9.05
N GLY A 259 1.65 25.16 7.93
CA GLY A 259 1.26 26.45 7.35
C GLY A 259 0.33 27.26 8.26
N VAL A 260 -0.66 26.60 8.87
CA VAL A 260 -1.59 27.25 9.85
C VAL A 260 -0.80 27.87 10.99
N ARG A 261 0.12 27.10 11.60
CA ARG A 261 0.97 27.59 12.70
C ARG A 261 1.88 28.73 12.26
N ALA A 262 2.48 28.65 11.08
CA ALA A 262 3.36 29.69 10.54
C ALA A 262 2.64 31.02 10.31
N ASN A 263 1.33 30.99 10.02
CA ASN A 263 0.49 32.16 9.84
C ASN A 263 -0.20 32.64 11.15
N GLY A 264 0.14 32.07 12.31
CA GLY A 264 -0.46 32.45 13.59
C GLY A 264 -1.93 32.06 13.73
N LEU A 265 -2.40 31.13 12.90
CA LEU A 265 -3.75 30.57 12.93
C LEU A 265 -3.79 29.30 13.79
N SER A 266 -4.99 28.82 14.10
CA SER A 266 -5.20 27.59 14.87
C SER A 266 -6.24 26.67 14.21
N VAL A 267 -6.05 25.38 14.40
CA VAL A 267 -7.05 24.36 14.09
C VAL A 267 -7.58 23.86 15.46
N PRO A 268 -8.90 23.82 15.67
CA PRO A 268 -9.98 24.07 14.69
C PRO A 268 -10.53 25.52 14.70
N ASP A 269 -10.05 26.44 15.58
CA ASP A 269 -10.70 27.71 15.82
C ASP A 269 -10.68 28.68 14.64
N SER A 270 -9.61 28.68 13.85
CA SER A 270 -9.49 29.52 12.64
C SER A 270 -9.92 28.79 11.39
N LEU A 271 -9.70 27.46 11.35
CA LEU A 271 -9.89 26.60 10.20
C LEU A 271 -10.07 25.15 10.67
N SER A 272 -11.16 24.49 10.24
CA SER A 272 -11.36 23.06 10.46
C SER A 272 -10.59 22.23 9.41
N LEU A 273 -10.11 21.04 9.81
CA LEU A 273 -9.31 20.17 8.95
C LEU A 273 -9.73 18.71 9.12
N VAL A 274 -9.97 18.02 7.99
CA VAL A 274 -10.15 16.57 7.92
C VAL A 274 -9.09 16.00 6.99
N GLY A 275 -8.44 14.92 7.42
CA GLY A 275 -7.43 14.17 6.64
C GLY A 275 -8.00 12.91 5.99
N PHE A 276 -7.09 12.07 5.52
CA PHE A 276 -7.35 10.74 4.97
C PHE A 276 -6.13 9.85 5.30
N ASP A 277 -6.32 8.62 5.70
CA ASP A 277 -5.43 7.50 6.01
C ASP A 277 -5.60 6.97 7.45
N ASP A 278 -5.82 7.83 8.43
CA ASP A 278 -5.73 7.59 9.88
C ASP A 278 -4.33 7.11 10.30
N ALA A 279 -3.31 7.82 9.81
CA ALA A 279 -1.93 7.54 10.14
C ALA A 279 -1.68 7.68 11.64
N ILE A 280 -0.75 6.89 12.20
CA ILE A 280 -0.48 6.82 13.65
C ILE A 280 -0.24 8.19 14.30
N TYR A 281 0.35 9.13 13.62
CA TYR A 281 0.57 10.49 14.14
C TYR A 281 -0.71 11.33 14.24
N SER A 282 -1.79 10.95 13.57
CA SER A 282 -3.06 11.71 13.55
C SER A 282 -3.72 11.76 14.93
N ASP A 283 -3.46 10.77 15.78
CA ASP A 283 -3.88 10.75 17.18
C ASP A 283 -2.85 11.36 18.15
N LEU A 284 -1.61 11.59 17.71
CA LEU A 284 -0.50 12.09 18.55
C LEU A 284 -0.24 13.58 18.41
N ILE A 285 -0.67 14.20 17.31
CA ILE A 285 -0.49 15.64 17.08
C ILE A 285 -1.53 16.46 17.85
N THR A 286 -1.27 17.78 17.96
CA THR A 286 -2.20 18.71 18.59
C THR A 286 -2.59 19.82 17.59
N PRO A 287 -3.90 19.97 17.30
CA PRO A 287 -5.01 19.10 17.71
C PRO A 287 -4.91 17.71 17.08
N ARG A 288 -5.56 16.69 17.69
CA ARG A 288 -5.70 15.37 17.07
C ARG A 288 -6.52 15.50 15.78
N LEU A 289 -6.03 14.88 14.71
CA LEU A 289 -6.60 15.03 13.37
C LEU A 289 -7.83 14.13 13.18
N SER A 290 -8.97 14.71 12.86
CA SER A 290 -10.12 14.00 12.29
C SER A 290 -9.74 13.56 10.88
N THR A 291 -10.02 12.31 10.54
CA THR A 291 -9.52 11.72 9.29
C THR A 291 -10.41 10.56 8.84
N ILE A 292 -10.26 10.16 7.60
CA ILE A 292 -10.86 8.93 7.10
C ILE A 292 -9.86 7.80 7.29
N ARG A 293 -10.26 6.79 8.07
CA ARG A 293 -9.49 5.54 8.18
C ARG A 293 -9.67 4.70 6.94
N GLN A 294 -8.57 4.45 6.23
CA GLN A 294 -8.49 3.33 5.31
C GLN A 294 -7.73 2.18 6.00
N SER A 295 -8.28 0.98 5.93
CA SER A 295 -7.66 -0.17 6.58
C SER A 295 -6.47 -0.68 5.77
N ALA A 296 -5.27 -0.12 6.00
CA ALA A 296 -4.02 -0.60 5.39
C ALA A 296 -3.82 -2.10 5.67
N ARG A 297 -4.22 -2.56 6.86
CA ARG A 297 -4.17 -3.97 7.25
C ARG A 297 -5.08 -4.85 6.37
N GLU A 298 -6.31 -4.44 6.13
CA GLU A 298 -7.25 -5.21 5.31
C GLU A 298 -6.88 -5.14 3.82
N LEU A 299 -6.38 -4.00 3.34
CA LEU A 299 -5.81 -3.85 2.00
C LEU A 299 -4.67 -4.84 1.77
N GLY A 300 -3.67 -4.87 2.67
CA GLY A 300 -2.52 -5.75 2.58
C GLY A 300 -2.89 -7.23 2.60
N ARG A 301 -3.74 -7.65 3.55
CA ARG A 301 -4.22 -9.03 3.67
C ARG A 301 -5.00 -9.45 2.42
N THR A 302 -5.99 -8.68 2.01
CA THR A 302 -6.82 -8.98 0.83
C THR A 302 -5.98 -9.08 -0.44
N ALA A 303 -4.97 -8.22 -0.58
CA ALA A 303 -4.09 -8.25 -1.74
C ALA A 303 -3.22 -9.52 -1.77
N VAL A 304 -2.66 -9.94 -0.63
CA VAL A 304 -1.90 -11.19 -0.53
C VAL A 304 -2.80 -12.39 -0.81
N GLU A 305 -3.99 -12.48 -0.20
CA GLU A 305 -4.94 -13.57 -0.44
C GLU A 305 -5.35 -13.64 -1.92
N THR A 306 -5.55 -12.49 -2.55
CA THR A 306 -5.84 -12.40 -3.99
C THR A 306 -4.68 -12.92 -4.81
N LEU A 307 -3.44 -12.53 -4.49
CA LEU A 307 -2.24 -12.98 -5.18
C LEU A 307 -2.00 -14.49 -4.99
N VAL A 308 -2.21 -15.01 -3.79
CA VAL A 308 -2.08 -16.46 -3.51
C VAL A 308 -3.08 -17.28 -4.32
N LYS A 309 -4.31 -16.78 -4.52
CA LYS A 309 -5.27 -17.42 -5.43
C LYS A 309 -4.76 -17.46 -6.86
N LEU A 310 -4.18 -16.36 -7.36
CA LEU A 310 -3.57 -16.31 -8.69
C LEU A 310 -2.40 -17.31 -8.83
N LEU A 311 -1.55 -17.41 -7.79
CA LEU A 311 -0.41 -18.34 -7.77
C LEU A 311 -0.85 -19.82 -7.74
N ASN A 312 -2.06 -20.09 -7.29
CA ASN A 312 -2.67 -21.43 -7.28
C ASN A 312 -3.61 -21.68 -8.47
N ASP A 313 -3.59 -20.82 -9.50
CA ASP A 313 -4.45 -20.89 -10.69
C ASP A 313 -5.96 -20.96 -10.35
N ASP A 314 -6.39 -20.30 -9.23
CA ASP A 314 -7.80 -20.22 -8.88
C ASP A 314 -8.52 -19.26 -9.84
N GLU A 315 -9.58 -19.74 -10.48
CA GLU A 315 -10.38 -18.93 -11.43
C GLU A 315 -11.33 -17.95 -10.71
N ASN A 316 -11.57 -18.12 -9.40
CA ASN A 316 -12.48 -17.29 -8.61
C ASN A 316 -11.77 -16.07 -7.98
N VAL A 317 -11.04 -15.31 -8.78
CA VAL A 317 -10.37 -14.09 -8.34
C VAL A 317 -11.22 -12.86 -8.67
N SER A 318 -11.53 -12.06 -7.66
CA SER A 318 -12.22 -10.77 -7.88
C SER A 318 -11.34 -9.84 -8.71
N ARG A 319 -11.93 -9.23 -9.74
CA ARG A 319 -11.22 -8.24 -10.56
C ARG A 319 -10.94 -6.94 -9.81
N VAL A 320 -11.87 -6.49 -8.98
CA VAL A 320 -11.73 -5.29 -8.16
C VAL A 320 -12.38 -5.56 -6.80
N SER A 321 -11.59 -5.38 -5.74
CA SER A 321 -12.07 -5.39 -4.36
C SER A 321 -12.00 -3.98 -3.79
N ARG A 322 -13.08 -3.54 -3.13
CA ARG A 322 -13.14 -2.24 -2.45
C ARG A 322 -13.22 -2.48 -0.95
N ILE A 323 -12.25 -1.96 -0.22
CA ILE A 323 -12.19 -2.04 1.25
C ILE A 323 -12.96 -0.85 1.82
N PRO A 324 -13.90 -1.09 2.75
CA PRO A 324 -14.65 -0.01 3.40
C PRO A 324 -13.73 0.96 4.15
N VAL A 325 -14.20 2.18 4.27
CA VAL A 325 -13.54 3.26 5.02
C VAL A 325 -14.47 3.84 6.07
N GLU A 326 -13.94 4.47 7.10
CA GLU A 326 -14.73 5.08 8.17
C GLU A 326 -14.18 6.45 8.58
N LEU A 327 -15.07 7.35 9.03
CA LEU A 327 -14.68 8.64 9.60
C LEU A 327 -14.24 8.45 11.06
N ILE A 328 -13.05 8.91 11.38
CA ILE A 328 -12.53 9.00 12.75
C ILE A 328 -12.58 10.47 13.19
N SER A 329 -13.59 10.82 13.96
CA SER A 329 -13.76 12.18 14.49
C SER A 329 -12.83 12.41 15.67
N ARG A 330 -12.08 13.52 15.64
CA ARG A 330 -11.17 13.98 16.69
C ARG A 330 -11.33 15.50 16.92
N ASP A 331 -10.23 16.19 17.22
CA ASP A 331 -10.25 17.58 17.72
C ASP A 331 -10.09 18.66 16.62
N SER A 332 -9.82 18.26 15.37
CA SER A 332 -9.49 19.20 14.28
C SER A 332 -10.70 19.81 13.55
N VAL A 333 -11.91 19.46 13.98
CA VAL A 333 -13.15 20.02 13.42
C VAL A 333 -13.96 20.65 14.53
N ALA A 334 -14.40 21.91 14.33
CA ALA A 334 -15.30 22.63 15.24
C ALA A 334 -16.52 23.16 14.48
N HIS A 335 -17.60 23.38 15.21
CA HIS A 335 -18.77 24.03 14.64
C HIS A 335 -18.44 25.45 14.16
N TRP A 336 -18.69 25.68 12.88
CA TRP A 336 -18.48 26.97 12.26
C TRP A 336 -19.48 28.00 12.81
N ARG A 337 -18.96 29.10 13.36
CA ARG A 337 -19.74 30.28 13.71
C ARG A 337 -19.25 31.40 12.82
N ALA A 338 -20.13 31.90 11.94
CA ALA A 338 -19.79 33.09 11.18
C ALA A 338 -19.36 34.20 12.19
N LYS A 339 -18.15 34.72 12.00
CA LYS A 339 -17.76 35.87 12.80
C LYS A 339 -18.70 37.05 12.46
N PRO A 340 -19.25 37.77 13.47
CA PRO A 340 -20.18 38.86 13.26
C PRO A 340 -19.58 40.01 12.43
#